data_48df39816d81d075897a2b4270de4859
#
_entry.id   48df39816d81d075897a2b4270de4859
#
_cell.length_a   1.000
_cell.length_b   1.000
_cell.length_c   1.000
_cell.angle_alpha   90.00
_cell.angle_beta   90.00
_cell.angle_gamma   90.00
#
_symmetry.space_group_name_H-M   'P 1'
#
loop_
_entity.id
_entity.type
_entity.pdbx_description
1 polymer ?
#
loop_
_entity_poly.entity_id
_entity_poly.type
_entity_poly.pdbx_seq_one_letter_code
_entity_poly.pdbx_strand_id
1 'polypeptide(L)'
;MAVKSVKEIPKARAVGMTWMVLALFGAIFTGFAGIAYFSAQGPGGQPLPDGSHETLFIMFTQVLFNPWVAGFLLAAILSAIMSTIDSQLLVSSSALAEDVYKGFIRKDASQKELVLVGRLGVLVIALLALVLAYNPESSVLDLVGYAWAGFGAAFGPVIILALFWKRMTRNGALAGMLVGGITVIMWAELDNWFGLSAEQFSLLGLYEIIPGFILAWIAIVVVSLLGKEPVQEIQEEFERAKTEVL
;
A
#
# COMPACT_ATOMS: atom_id res chain seq x y z
N MET A 1 12.86 -3.05 -9.86
CA MET A 1 13.71 -1.89 -10.23
C MET A 1 14.83 -1.80 -9.21
N ALA A 2 16.06 -1.89 -9.66
CA ALA A 2 17.21 -1.87 -8.77
C ALA A 2 18.09 -0.65 -9.08
N VAL A 3 18.59 -0.02 -8.03
CA VAL A 3 19.62 1.02 -8.13
C VAL A 3 20.92 0.36 -8.55
N LYS A 4 21.65 0.90 -9.53
CA LYS A 4 22.87 0.28 -10.09
C LYS A 4 23.98 0.06 -9.05
N SER A 5 24.05 0.91 -8.04
CA SER A 5 25.04 0.79 -6.97
C SER A 5 24.57 1.49 -5.68
N VAL A 6 25.12 1.08 -4.55
CA VAL A 6 24.85 1.69 -3.22
C VAL A 6 25.20 3.19 -3.22
N LYS A 7 26.22 3.60 -3.98
CA LYS A 7 26.65 5.00 -4.10
C LYS A 7 25.58 5.93 -4.72
N GLU A 8 24.63 5.39 -5.48
CA GLU A 8 23.56 6.16 -6.11
C GLU A 8 22.34 6.34 -5.20
N ILE A 9 22.24 5.56 -4.11
CA ILE A 9 21.11 5.61 -3.17
C ILE A 9 20.89 7.02 -2.58
N PRO A 10 21.92 7.75 -2.10
CA PRO A 10 21.71 9.10 -1.54
C PRO A 10 21.11 10.07 -2.57
N LYS A 11 21.57 9.98 -3.84
CA LYS A 11 21.06 10.82 -4.93
C LYS A 11 19.61 10.44 -5.29
N ALA A 12 19.34 9.16 -5.43
CA ALA A 12 17.97 8.66 -5.71
C ALA A 12 17.00 9.04 -4.58
N ARG A 13 17.44 8.93 -3.33
CA ARG A 13 16.68 9.37 -2.15
C ARG A 13 16.40 10.86 -2.19
N ALA A 14 17.43 11.68 -2.44
CA ALA A 14 17.25 13.14 -2.47
C ALA A 14 16.22 13.56 -3.54
N VAL A 15 16.32 13.02 -4.76
CA VAL A 15 15.37 13.30 -5.85
C VAL A 15 13.97 12.82 -5.49
N GLY A 16 13.83 11.57 -5.02
CA GLY A 16 12.54 10.99 -4.67
C GLY A 16 11.86 11.72 -3.51
N MET A 17 12.60 12.04 -2.44
CA MET A 17 12.05 12.77 -1.30
C MET A 17 11.66 14.20 -1.65
N THR A 18 12.47 14.91 -2.46
CA THR A 18 12.11 16.26 -2.92
C THR A 18 10.83 16.22 -3.74
N TRP A 19 10.72 15.28 -4.69
CA TRP A 19 9.50 15.11 -5.49
C TRP A 19 8.29 14.80 -4.61
N MET A 20 8.41 13.87 -3.67
CA MET A 20 7.33 13.50 -2.77
C MET A 20 6.85 14.68 -1.92
N VAL A 21 7.77 15.45 -1.34
CA VAL A 21 7.43 16.63 -0.52
C VAL A 21 6.69 17.66 -1.37
N LEU A 22 7.17 17.97 -2.58
CA LEU A 22 6.52 18.93 -3.46
C LEU A 22 5.12 18.46 -3.90
N ALA A 23 4.98 17.19 -4.25
CA ALA A 23 3.70 16.62 -4.66
C ALA A 23 2.66 16.62 -3.52
N LEU A 24 3.07 16.17 -2.31
CA LEU A 24 2.20 16.19 -1.13
C LEU A 24 1.81 17.60 -0.72
N PHE A 25 2.76 18.53 -0.75
CA PHE A 25 2.49 19.93 -0.46
C PHE A 25 1.44 20.48 -1.43
N GLY A 26 1.61 20.25 -2.74
CA GLY A 26 0.64 20.65 -3.75
C GLY A 26 -0.76 20.05 -3.53
N ALA A 27 -0.83 18.76 -3.19
CA ALA A 27 -2.09 18.07 -2.92
C ALA A 27 -2.81 18.63 -1.68
N ILE A 28 -2.08 18.85 -0.58
CA ILE A 28 -2.63 19.42 0.67
C ILE A 28 -3.14 20.84 0.43
N PHE A 29 -2.36 21.68 -0.26
CA PHE A 29 -2.78 23.05 -0.57
C PHE A 29 -3.98 23.10 -1.52
N THR A 30 -4.09 22.16 -2.46
CA THR A 30 -5.30 22.03 -3.30
C THR A 30 -6.52 21.73 -2.43
N GLY A 31 -6.39 20.85 -1.43
CA GLY A 31 -7.46 20.58 -0.46
C GLY A 31 -7.87 21.83 0.32
N PHE A 32 -6.91 22.57 0.89
CA PHE A 32 -7.20 23.82 1.59
C PHE A 32 -7.85 24.88 0.68
N ALA A 33 -7.36 25.03 -0.55
CA ALA A 33 -7.98 25.91 -1.53
C ALA A 33 -9.42 25.49 -1.83
N GLY A 34 -9.69 24.18 -1.88
CA GLY A 34 -11.03 23.64 -2.06
C GLY A 34 -11.99 24.01 -0.95
N ILE A 35 -11.58 23.87 0.30
CA ILE A 35 -12.37 24.26 1.47
C ILE A 35 -12.72 25.75 1.39
N ALA A 36 -11.74 26.60 1.04
CA ALA A 36 -11.97 28.04 0.94
C ALA A 36 -12.86 28.40 -0.25
N TYR A 37 -12.66 27.78 -1.40
CA TYR A 37 -13.38 28.09 -2.63
C TYR A 37 -14.84 27.64 -2.58
N PHE A 38 -15.10 26.43 -2.11
CA PHE A 38 -16.43 25.81 -2.02
C PHE A 38 -17.09 26.02 -0.65
N SER A 39 -16.76 27.10 0.05
CA SER A 39 -17.49 27.53 1.23
C SER A 39 -18.68 28.38 0.84
N ALA A 40 -19.65 28.54 1.77
CA ALA A 40 -20.83 29.39 1.56
C ALA A 40 -20.48 30.87 1.28
N GLN A 41 -19.31 31.32 1.69
CA GLN A 41 -18.78 32.67 1.50
C GLN A 41 -17.67 32.75 0.42
N GLY A 42 -17.29 31.59 -0.13
CA GLY A 42 -16.24 31.49 -1.13
C GLY A 42 -16.72 31.79 -2.57
N PRO A 43 -15.79 31.96 -3.51
CA PRO A 43 -16.12 32.25 -4.92
C PRO A 43 -17.00 31.17 -5.57
N GLY A 44 -16.98 29.94 -5.10
CA GLY A 44 -17.84 28.86 -5.57
C GLY A 44 -19.28 28.91 -5.08
N GLY A 45 -19.56 29.74 -4.05
CA GLY A 45 -20.90 30.11 -3.59
C GLY A 45 -21.71 28.96 -2.93
N GLN A 46 -21.22 27.73 -2.94
CA GLN A 46 -21.88 26.58 -2.32
C GLN A 46 -20.85 25.59 -1.77
N PRO A 47 -21.13 24.92 -0.63
CA PRO A 47 -20.32 23.81 -0.14
C PRO A 47 -20.24 22.68 -1.17
N LEU A 48 -19.15 21.92 -1.15
CA LEU A 48 -19.05 20.68 -1.91
C LEU A 48 -20.17 19.72 -1.49
N PRO A 49 -20.80 19.03 -2.45
CA PRO A 49 -21.74 17.96 -2.13
C PRO A 49 -21.05 16.89 -1.25
N ASP A 50 -21.79 16.30 -0.34
CA ASP A 50 -21.26 15.22 0.51
C ASP A 50 -20.67 14.10 -0.37
N GLY A 51 -19.51 13.60 0.01
CA GLY A 51 -18.79 12.54 -0.73
C GLY A 51 -18.01 13.01 -1.97
N SER A 52 -18.09 14.29 -2.37
CA SER A 52 -17.40 14.80 -3.57
C SER A 52 -15.97 15.32 -3.32
N HIS A 53 -15.45 15.21 -2.11
CA HIS A 53 -14.10 15.70 -1.76
C HIS A 53 -12.99 15.03 -2.59
N GLU A 54 -13.15 13.76 -2.98
CA GLU A 54 -12.19 13.06 -3.85
C GLU A 54 -12.16 13.60 -5.28
N THR A 55 -13.23 14.24 -5.74
CA THR A 55 -13.34 14.81 -7.09
C THR A 55 -12.93 16.28 -7.14
N LEU A 56 -12.47 16.86 -6.02
CA LEU A 56 -12.15 18.28 -5.90
C LEU A 56 -11.22 18.81 -7.00
N PHE A 57 -10.15 18.08 -7.29
CA PHE A 57 -9.21 18.48 -8.34
C PHE A 57 -9.87 18.50 -9.72
N ILE A 58 -10.72 17.53 -10.01
CA ILE A 58 -11.49 17.46 -11.27
C ILE A 58 -12.43 18.67 -11.36
N MET A 59 -13.12 19.01 -10.27
CA MET A 59 -14.00 20.19 -10.23
C MET A 59 -13.23 21.48 -10.47
N PHE A 60 -12.05 21.64 -9.85
CA PHE A 60 -11.20 22.79 -10.09
C PHE A 60 -10.74 22.90 -11.56
N THR A 61 -10.43 21.76 -12.19
CA THR A 61 -10.04 21.81 -13.61
C THR A 61 -11.15 22.34 -14.50
N GLN A 62 -12.40 22.03 -14.18
CA GLN A 62 -13.57 22.46 -14.96
C GLN A 62 -13.97 23.91 -14.68
N VAL A 63 -13.81 24.39 -13.45
CA VAL A 63 -14.27 25.71 -13.03
C VAL A 63 -13.22 26.80 -13.28
N LEU A 64 -11.94 26.50 -13.05
CA LEU A 64 -10.87 27.50 -13.09
C LEU A 64 -10.18 27.64 -14.45
N PHE A 65 -10.26 26.62 -15.31
CA PHE A 65 -9.49 26.57 -16.55
C PHE A 65 -10.40 26.50 -17.77
N ASN A 66 -9.89 26.99 -18.89
CA ASN A 66 -10.56 26.85 -20.18
C ASN A 66 -10.58 25.35 -20.61
N PRO A 67 -11.49 24.95 -21.52
CA PRO A 67 -11.67 23.54 -21.90
C PRO A 67 -10.39 22.83 -22.38
N TRP A 68 -9.49 23.54 -23.04
CA TRP A 68 -8.22 22.95 -23.53
C TRP A 68 -7.28 22.57 -22.38
N VAL A 69 -7.09 23.50 -21.44
CA VAL A 69 -6.26 23.27 -20.25
C VAL A 69 -6.90 22.23 -19.34
N ALA A 70 -8.21 22.31 -19.14
CA ALA A 70 -8.96 21.30 -18.36
C ALA A 70 -8.79 19.90 -18.96
N GLY A 71 -8.93 19.75 -20.28
CA GLY A 71 -8.72 18.48 -20.97
C GLY A 71 -7.30 17.92 -20.79
N PHE A 72 -6.27 18.79 -20.85
CA PHE A 72 -4.89 18.41 -20.61
C PHE A 72 -4.66 17.92 -19.16
N LEU A 73 -5.20 18.64 -18.17
CA LEU A 73 -5.10 18.26 -16.76
C LEU A 73 -5.83 16.93 -16.46
N LEU A 74 -7.02 16.73 -17.05
CA LEU A 74 -7.75 15.47 -16.94
C LEU A 74 -6.99 14.30 -17.60
N ALA A 75 -6.37 14.55 -18.76
CA ALA A 75 -5.51 13.53 -19.39
C ALA A 75 -4.30 13.19 -18.53
N ALA A 76 -3.72 14.15 -17.80
CA ALA A 76 -2.64 13.91 -16.86
C ALA A 76 -3.08 12.98 -15.68
N ILE A 77 -4.30 13.20 -15.14
CA ILE A 77 -4.87 12.30 -14.12
C ILE A 77 -5.01 10.88 -14.66
N LEU A 78 -5.63 10.73 -15.84
CA LEU A 78 -5.81 9.42 -16.47
C LEU A 78 -4.47 8.73 -16.74
N SER A 79 -3.46 9.47 -17.18
CA SER A 79 -2.10 8.93 -17.41
C SER A 79 -1.47 8.45 -16.11
N ALA A 80 -1.61 9.17 -15.00
CA ALA A 80 -1.12 8.77 -13.69
C ALA A 80 -1.80 7.48 -13.21
N ILE A 81 -3.13 7.39 -13.35
CA ILE A 81 -3.91 6.19 -13.01
C ILE A 81 -3.46 5.00 -13.86
N MET A 82 -3.35 5.17 -15.18
CA MET A 82 -2.96 4.09 -16.08
C MET A 82 -1.55 3.57 -15.77
N SER A 83 -0.59 4.43 -15.48
CA SER A 83 0.79 4.01 -15.14
C SER A 83 0.84 3.17 -13.86
N THR A 84 -0.02 3.46 -12.90
CA THR A 84 -0.12 2.72 -11.64
C THR A 84 -0.80 1.37 -11.85
N ILE A 85 -1.93 1.34 -12.57
CA ILE A 85 -2.67 0.11 -12.91
C ILE A 85 -1.76 -0.86 -13.67
N ASP A 86 -1.05 -0.40 -14.68
CA ASP A 86 -0.12 -1.21 -15.48
C ASP A 86 0.92 -1.89 -14.58
N SER A 87 1.54 -1.13 -13.70
CA SER A 87 2.58 -1.64 -12.79
C SER A 87 2.02 -2.67 -11.80
N GLN A 88 0.86 -2.38 -11.22
CA GLN A 88 0.22 -3.27 -10.23
C GLN A 88 -0.28 -4.56 -10.87
N LEU A 89 -0.91 -4.49 -12.04
CA LEU A 89 -1.36 -5.68 -12.78
C LEU A 89 -0.19 -6.54 -13.21
N LEU A 90 0.90 -5.93 -13.69
CA LEU A 90 2.09 -6.67 -14.09
C LEU A 90 2.73 -7.40 -12.91
N VAL A 91 2.94 -6.74 -11.79
CA VAL A 91 3.54 -7.34 -10.59
C VAL A 91 2.66 -8.45 -10.04
N SER A 92 1.37 -8.19 -9.87
CA SER A 92 0.42 -9.17 -9.34
C SER A 92 0.28 -10.40 -10.25
N SER A 93 0.23 -10.20 -11.56
CA SER A 93 0.15 -11.32 -12.52
C SER A 93 1.45 -12.11 -12.61
N SER A 94 2.62 -11.46 -12.47
CA SER A 94 3.91 -12.13 -12.40
C SER A 94 4.01 -12.99 -11.15
N ALA A 95 3.61 -12.47 -9.98
CA ALA A 95 3.56 -13.24 -8.75
C ALA A 95 2.61 -14.45 -8.88
N LEU A 96 1.45 -14.28 -9.50
CA LEU A 96 0.53 -15.40 -9.75
C LEU A 96 1.14 -16.45 -10.68
N ALA A 97 1.83 -16.04 -11.74
CA ALA A 97 2.40 -16.96 -12.71
C ALA A 97 3.68 -17.65 -12.20
N GLU A 98 4.60 -16.89 -11.59
CA GLU A 98 5.89 -17.44 -11.19
C GLU A 98 5.89 -18.02 -9.77
N ASP A 99 5.32 -17.29 -8.80
CA ASP A 99 5.36 -17.72 -7.41
C ASP A 99 4.29 -18.78 -7.12
N VAL A 100 3.04 -18.57 -7.60
CA VAL A 100 1.95 -19.50 -7.33
C VAL A 100 1.93 -20.64 -8.35
N TYR A 101 1.80 -20.35 -9.62
CA TYR A 101 1.61 -21.39 -10.63
C TYR A 101 2.86 -22.27 -10.79
N LYS A 102 4.02 -21.66 -11.07
CA LYS A 102 5.27 -22.40 -11.24
C LYS A 102 5.81 -22.95 -9.91
N GLY A 103 5.66 -22.20 -8.80
CA GLY A 103 6.14 -22.61 -7.49
C GLY A 103 5.39 -23.79 -6.89
N PHE A 104 4.07 -23.82 -7.02
CA PHE A 104 3.22 -24.80 -6.34
C PHE A 104 2.49 -25.77 -7.28
N ILE A 105 2.08 -25.32 -8.49
CA ILE A 105 1.22 -26.13 -9.37
C ILE A 105 2.05 -26.89 -10.40
N ARG A 106 2.95 -26.19 -11.12
CA ARG A 106 3.71 -26.81 -12.22
C ARG A 106 5.13 -26.29 -12.30
N LYS A 107 6.05 -26.97 -11.64
CA LYS A 107 7.47 -26.56 -11.54
C LYS A 107 8.19 -26.53 -12.89
N ASP A 108 7.79 -27.38 -13.84
CA ASP A 108 8.39 -27.49 -15.19
C ASP A 108 7.61 -26.70 -16.26
N ALA A 109 6.85 -25.67 -15.84
CA ALA A 109 6.10 -24.83 -16.77
C ALA A 109 7.01 -24.14 -17.78
N SER A 110 6.64 -24.21 -19.08
CA SER A 110 7.38 -23.55 -20.14
C SER A 110 7.17 -22.03 -20.08
N GLN A 111 8.12 -21.26 -20.64
CA GLN A 111 8.01 -19.79 -20.70
C GLN A 111 6.74 -19.33 -21.45
N LYS A 112 6.32 -20.03 -22.48
CA LYS A 112 5.07 -19.73 -23.20
C LYS A 112 3.84 -19.90 -22.32
N GLU A 113 3.85 -20.95 -21.49
CA GLU A 113 2.78 -21.25 -20.54
C GLU A 113 2.73 -20.20 -19.41
N LEU A 114 3.87 -19.80 -18.86
CA LEU A 114 3.94 -18.73 -17.85
C LEU A 114 3.42 -17.39 -18.39
N VAL A 115 3.76 -17.05 -19.63
CA VAL A 115 3.21 -15.84 -20.28
C VAL A 115 1.69 -15.93 -20.44
N LEU A 116 1.16 -17.10 -20.80
CA LEU A 116 -0.29 -17.30 -20.90
C LEU A 116 -0.97 -17.17 -19.54
N VAL A 117 -0.44 -17.84 -18.52
CA VAL A 117 -0.95 -17.75 -17.14
C VAL A 117 -0.89 -16.30 -16.63
N GLY A 118 0.20 -15.58 -16.88
CA GLY A 118 0.32 -14.17 -16.54
C GLY A 118 -0.75 -13.31 -17.23
N ARG A 119 -0.99 -13.49 -18.53
CA ARG A 119 -2.05 -12.76 -19.27
C ARG A 119 -3.46 -13.05 -18.73
N LEU A 120 -3.74 -14.32 -18.43
CA LEU A 120 -5.01 -14.68 -17.78
C LEU A 120 -5.09 -14.11 -16.37
N GLY A 121 -3.99 -14.09 -15.63
CA GLY A 121 -3.88 -13.45 -14.32
C GLY A 121 -4.22 -11.96 -14.37
N VAL A 122 -3.66 -11.21 -15.33
CA VAL A 122 -4.03 -9.80 -15.56
C VAL A 122 -5.54 -9.65 -15.74
N LEU A 123 -6.14 -10.46 -16.62
CA LEU A 123 -7.57 -10.38 -16.90
C LEU A 123 -8.42 -10.67 -15.65
N VAL A 124 -8.09 -11.74 -14.93
CA VAL A 124 -8.82 -12.13 -13.70
C VAL A 124 -8.71 -11.04 -12.63
N ILE A 125 -7.50 -10.54 -12.38
CA ILE A 125 -7.27 -9.49 -11.38
C ILE A 125 -8.00 -8.20 -11.78
N ALA A 126 -7.95 -7.81 -13.05
CA ALA A 126 -8.65 -6.62 -13.54
C ALA A 126 -10.18 -6.75 -13.40
N LEU A 127 -10.74 -7.92 -13.69
CA LEU A 127 -12.17 -8.18 -13.50
C LEU A 127 -12.58 -8.15 -12.02
N LEU A 128 -11.78 -8.74 -11.14
CA LEU A 128 -12.03 -8.68 -9.70
C LEU A 128 -11.96 -7.24 -9.18
N ALA A 129 -10.95 -6.47 -9.62
CA ALA A 129 -10.83 -5.06 -9.27
C ALA A 129 -12.04 -4.25 -9.76
N LEU A 130 -12.53 -4.52 -10.98
CA LEU A 130 -13.72 -3.88 -11.53
C LEU A 130 -14.98 -4.18 -10.69
N VAL A 131 -15.15 -5.43 -10.25
CA VAL A 131 -16.26 -5.82 -9.37
C VAL A 131 -16.20 -5.10 -8.03
N LEU A 132 -15.02 -5.02 -7.43
CA LEU A 132 -14.81 -4.29 -6.16
C LEU A 132 -15.06 -2.79 -6.32
N ALA A 133 -14.61 -2.20 -7.44
CA ALA A 133 -14.80 -0.78 -7.74
C ALA A 133 -16.25 -0.41 -8.12
N TYR A 134 -17.11 -1.40 -8.36
CA TYR A 134 -18.51 -1.16 -8.72
C TYR A 134 -19.38 -0.68 -7.54
N ASN A 135 -18.89 -0.84 -6.31
CA ASN A 135 -19.60 -0.34 -5.12
C ASN A 135 -19.41 1.19 -5.00
N PRO A 136 -20.47 2.00 -5.22
CA PRO A 136 -20.37 3.46 -5.23
C PRO A 136 -20.18 4.07 -3.81
N GLU A 137 -20.38 3.29 -2.75
CA GLU A 137 -20.28 3.75 -1.36
C GLU A 137 -18.84 3.69 -0.83
N SER A 138 -17.92 3.01 -1.53
CA SER A 138 -16.53 2.89 -1.10
C SER A 138 -15.72 4.09 -1.58
N SER A 139 -15.15 4.87 -0.66
CA SER A 139 -14.15 5.87 -1.04
C SER A 139 -12.86 5.21 -1.50
N VAL A 140 -12.15 5.84 -2.43
CA VAL A 140 -10.81 5.36 -2.86
C VAL A 140 -9.83 5.39 -1.70
N LEU A 141 -9.95 6.40 -0.84
CA LEU A 141 -9.09 6.56 0.33
C LEU A 141 -9.26 5.40 1.33
N ASP A 142 -10.50 4.97 1.58
CA ASP A 142 -10.78 3.86 2.50
C ASP A 142 -10.23 2.54 1.94
N LEU A 143 -10.45 2.25 0.65
CA LEU A 143 -9.94 1.04 0.01
C LEU A 143 -8.40 0.99 0.04
N VAL A 144 -7.74 2.11 -0.28
CA VAL A 144 -6.28 2.22 -0.25
C VAL A 144 -5.78 2.16 1.18
N GLY A 145 -6.44 2.84 2.11
CA GLY A 145 -6.12 2.82 3.54
C GLY A 145 -6.13 1.40 4.09
N TYR A 146 -7.19 0.66 3.84
CA TYR A 146 -7.32 -0.74 4.27
C TYR A 146 -6.23 -1.66 3.68
N ALA A 147 -5.93 -1.53 2.38
CA ALA A 147 -4.85 -2.28 1.76
C ALA A 147 -3.48 -1.95 2.37
N TRP A 148 -3.21 -0.67 2.63
CA TRP A 148 -1.97 -0.23 3.27
C TRP A 148 -1.86 -0.69 4.71
N ALA A 149 -2.97 -0.71 5.45
CA ALA A 149 -3.00 -1.27 6.79
C ALA A 149 -2.59 -2.75 6.78
N GLY A 150 -3.16 -3.54 5.88
CA GLY A 150 -2.83 -4.96 5.73
C GLY A 150 -1.34 -5.20 5.41
N PHE A 151 -0.82 -4.52 4.38
CA PHE A 151 0.60 -4.63 4.00
C PHE A 151 1.53 -4.06 5.09
N GLY A 152 1.22 -2.88 5.62
CA GLY A 152 2.04 -2.23 6.63
C GLY A 152 2.14 -3.03 7.93
N ALA A 153 1.03 -3.60 8.39
CA ALA A 153 1.01 -4.43 9.59
C ALA A 153 1.68 -5.80 9.39
N ALA A 154 1.47 -6.43 8.22
CA ALA A 154 2.05 -7.74 7.95
C ALA A 154 3.56 -7.69 7.68
N PHE A 155 4.02 -6.75 6.87
CA PHE A 155 5.40 -6.72 6.38
C PHE A 155 6.29 -5.69 7.08
N GLY A 156 5.74 -4.58 7.59
CA GLY A 156 6.51 -3.52 8.24
C GLY A 156 7.39 -4.03 9.38
N PRO A 157 6.82 -4.69 10.40
CA PRO A 157 7.60 -5.26 11.51
C PRO A 157 8.65 -6.26 11.05
N VAL A 158 8.31 -7.10 10.06
CA VAL A 158 9.22 -8.12 9.51
C VAL A 158 10.45 -7.47 8.88
N ILE A 159 10.25 -6.45 8.02
CA ILE A 159 11.34 -5.75 7.35
C ILE A 159 12.23 -5.04 8.37
N ILE A 160 11.62 -4.31 9.31
CA ILE A 160 12.39 -3.57 10.32
C ILE A 160 13.21 -4.54 11.17
N LEU A 161 12.58 -5.59 11.70
CA LEU A 161 13.30 -6.55 12.53
C LEU A 161 14.34 -7.36 11.76
N ALA A 162 14.10 -7.66 10.46
CA ALA A 162 15.10 -8.31 9.61
C ALA A 162 16.35 -7.46 9.44
N LEU A 163 16.20 -6.14 9.37
CA LEU A 163 17.33 -5.22 9.17
C LEU A 163 18.06 -4.86 10.48
N PHE A 164 17.35 -4.86 11.62
CA PHE A 164 17.89 -4.34 12.87
C PHE A 164 18.03 -5.38 13.99
N TRP A 165 17.47 -6.58 13.85
CA TRP A 165 17.47 -7.59 14.89
C TRP A 165 17.95 -8.96 14.41
N LYS A 166 19.22 -9.24 14.65
CA LYS A 166 19.95 -10.46 14.27
C LYS A 166 19.29 -11.78 14.70
N ARG A 167 18.48 -11.78 15.78
CA ARG A 167 17.83 -12.99 16.30
C ARG A 167 16.50 -13.33 15.63
N MET A 168 16.03 -12.55 14.66
CA MET A 168 14.79 -12.84 13.97
C MET A 168 14.87 -14.19 13.24
N THR A 169 13.85 -15.02 13.43
CA THR A 169 13.76 -16.35 12.80
C THR A 169 12.73 -16.37 11.68
N ARG A 170 12.85 -17.33 10.75
CA ARG A 170 11.86 -17.57 9.70
C ARG A 170 10.45 -17.75 10.26
N ASN A 171 10.32 -18.56 11.34
CA ASN A 171 9.02 -18.81 11.96
C ASN A 171 8.45 -17.56 12.65
N GLY A 172 9.33 -16.75 13.25
CA GLY A 172 8.96 -15.44 13.78
C GLY A 172 8.42 -14.52 12.71
N ALA A 173 9.10 -14.42 11.55
CA ALA A 173 8.63 -13.63 10.42
C ALA A 173 7.25 -14.08 9.93
N LEU A 174 7.05 -15.40 9.74
CA LEU A 174 5.76 -15.95 9.33
C LEU A 174 4.66 -15.66 10.36
N ALA A 175 4.95 -15.83 11.65
CA ALA A 175 4.00 -15.53 12.71
C ALA A 175 3.60 -14.05 12.69
N GLY A 176 4.56 -13.14 12.52
CA GLY A 176 4.29 -11.71 12.42
C GLY A 176 3.43 -11.35 11.22
N MET A 177 3.74 -11.88 10.03
CA MET A 177 2.93 -11.66 8.84
C MET A 177 1.48 -12.12 9.02
N LEU A 178 1.29 -13.32 9.57
CA LEU A 178 -0.05 -13.87 9.80
C LEU A 178 -0.80 -13.07 10.86
N VAL A 179 -0.18 -12.80 12.01
CA VAL A 179 -0.82 -12.04 13.08
C VAL A 179 -1.16 -10.63 12.64
N GLY A 180 -0.23 -9.94 11.94
CA GLY A 180 -0.46 -8.59 11.43
C GLY A 180 -1.63 -8.52 10.45
N GLY A 181 -1.63 -9.39 9.44
CA GLY A 181 -2.69 -9.44 8.44
C GLY A 181 -4.06 -9.83 9.04
N ILE A 182 -4.09 -10.86 9.87
CA ILE A 182 -5.34 -11.29 10.54
C ILE A 182 -5.87 -10.20 11.46
N THR A 183 -4.99 -9.53 12.22
CA THR A 183 -5.40 -8.44 13.11
C THR A 183 -6.06 -7.31 12.34
N VAL A 184 -5.52 -6.89 11.19
CA VAL A 184 -6.13 -5.83 10.37
C VAL A 184 -7.53 -6.23 9.92
N ILE A 185 -7.71 -7.45 9.41
CA ILE A 185 -9.02 -7.96 8.97
C ILE A 185 -10.00 -8.00 10.15
N MET A 186 -9.58 -8.57 11.27
CA MET A 186 -10.44 -8.67 12.46
C MET A 186 -10.79 -7.30 13.03
N TRP A 187 -9.83 -6.37 13.06
CA TRP A 187 -10.02 -5.03 13.62
C TRP A 187 -11.03 -4.21 12.83
N ALA A 188 -10.93 -4.26 11.49
CA ALA A 188 -11.87 -3.58 10.60
C ALA A 188 -13.31 -4.12 10.72
N GLU A 189 -13.46 -5.40 11.06
CA GLU A 189 -14.76 -6.07 11.12
C GLU A 189 -15.30 -6.28 12.54
N LEU A 190 -14.62 -5.74 13.59
CA LEU A 190 -15.01 -5.96 14.99
C LEU A 190 -16.44 -5.49 15.28
N ASP A 191 -16.87 -4.37 14.71
CA ASP A 191 -18.24 -3.88 14.88
C ASP A 191 -19.25 -4.82 14.23
N ASN A 192 -18.98 -5.23 13.01
CA ASN A 192 -19.87 -6.12 12.25
C ASN A 192 -20.01 -7.52 12.87
N TRP A 193 -18.91 -8.09 13.41
CA TRP A 193 -18.92 -9.46 13.93
C TRP A 193 -19.28 -9.56 15.40
N PHE A 194 -18.90 -8.58 16.20
CA PHE A 194 -19.01 -8.63 17.67
C PHE A 194 -19.81 -7.48 18.24
N GLY A 195 -20.27 -6.51 17.45
CA GLY A 195 -20.96 -5.30 17.91
C GLY A 195 -20.09 -4.41 18.78
N LEU A 196 -18.76 -4.48 18.62
CA LEU A 196 -17.78 -3.71 19.36
C LEU A 196 -17.43 -2.44 18.57
N SER A 197 -18.07 -1.34 18.88
CA SER A 197 -17.87 -0.07 18.19
C SER A 197 -16.86 0.85 18.88
N ALA A 198 -16.32 1.83 18.13
CA ALA A 198 -15.45 2.88 18.67
C ALA A 198 -16.17 3.77 19.71
N GLU A 199 -17.49 3.82 19.69
CA GLU A 199 -18.30 4.53 20.70
C GLU A 199 -18.20 3.87 22.07
N GLN A 200 -18.09 2.54 22.12
CA GLN A 200 -17.97 1.78 23.35
C GLN A 200 -16.54 1.73 23.88
N PHE A 201 -15.56 1.63 22.98
CA PHE A 201 -14.15 1.59 23.32
C PHE A 201 -13.37 2.52 22.39
N SER A 202 -12.87 3.63 22.89
CA SER A 202 -12.14 4.62 22.11
C SER A 202 -10.91 4.06 21.38
N LEU A 203 -10.31 2.97 21.88
CA LEU A 203 -9.20 2.27 21.23
C LEU A 203 -9.59 1.62 19.90
N LEU A 204 -10.85 1.22 19.73
CA LEU A 204 -11.34 0.60 18.49
C LEU A 204 -11.46 1.60 17.33
N GLY A 205 -11.45 2.90 17.62
CA GLY A 205 -11.33 3.96 16.62
C GLY A 205 -9.92 4.18 16.06
N LEU A 206 -8.92 3.39 16.52
CA LEU A 206 -7.59 3.44 15.95
C LEU A 206 -7.57 2.79 14.56
N TYR A 207 -6.84 3.42 13.66
CA TYR A 207 -6.58 2.85 12.34
C TYR A 207 -5.92 1.47 12.44
N GLU A 208 -6.43 0.49 11.71
CA GLU A 208 -6.15 -0.96 11.85
C GLU A 208 -4.66 -1.30 11.75
N ILE A 209 -3.87 -0.47 11.07
CA ILE A 209 -2.42 -0.66 10.95
C ILE A 209 -1.74 -0.63 12.32
N ILE A 210 -2.23 0.19 13.26
CA ILE A 210 -1.59 0.40 14.57
C ILE A 210 -1.63 -0.88 15.40
N PRO A 211 -2.81 -1.45 15.72
CA PRO A 211 -2.88 -2.71 16.47
C PRO A 211 -2.25 -3.86 15.69
N GLY A 212 -2.44 -3.94 14.37
CA GLY A 212 -1.84 -4.96 13.53
C GLY A 212 -0.32 -4.94 13.57
N PHE A 213 0.30 -3.77 13.45
CA PHE A 213 1.75 -3.59 13.52
C PHE A 213 2.33 -3.98 14.88
N ILE A 214 1.69 -3.53 15.97
CA ILE A 214 2.15 -3.83 17.33
C ILE A 214 2.06 -5.33 17.62
N LEU A 215 0.93 -5.96 17.30
CA LEU A 215 0.75 -7.39 17.55
C LEU A 215 1.66 -8.25 16.66
N ALA A 216 1.88 -7.86 15.41
CA ALA A 216 2.85 -8.51 14.54
C ALA A 216 4.27 -8.43 15.12
N TRP A 217 4.68 -7.25 15.60
CA TRP A 217 5.98 -7.06 16.25
C TRP A 217 6.16 -7.97 17.45
N ILE A 218 5.16 -8.01 18.34
CA ILE A 218 5.17 -8.88 19.52
C ILE A 218 5.25 -10.35 19.08
N ALA A 219 4.46 -10.76 18.10
CA ALA A 219 4.46 -12.14 17.60
C ALA A 219 5.83 -12.55 17.04
N ILE A 220 6.49 -11.68 16.25
CA ILE A 220 7.85 -11.93 15.74
C ILE A 220 8.82 -12.14 16.89
N VAL A 221 8.82 -11.23 17.85
CA VAL A 221 9.74 -11.27 18.99
C VAL A 221 9.53 -12.53 19.82
N VAL A 222 8.30 -12.82 20.21
CA VAL A 222 7.96 -13.97 21.05
C VAL A 222 8.34 -15.29 20.34
N VAL A 223 7.89 -15.47 19.10
CA VAL A 223 8.15 -16.71 18.34
C VAL A 223 9.64 -16.88 18.04
N SER A 224 10.36 -15.80 17.76
CA SER A 224 11.80 -15.86 17.53
C SER A 224 12.59 -16.17 18.80
N LEU A 225 12.17 -15.66 19.97
CA LEU A 225 12.81 -15.96 21.24
C LEU A 225 12.55 -17.39 21.72
N LEU A 226 11.35 -17.91 21.48
CA LEU A 226 10.99 -19.30 21.81
C LEU A 226 11.58 -20.31 20.84
N GLY A 227 11.95 -19.89 19.64
CA GLY A 227 12.54 -20.74 18.61
C GLY A 227 14.05 -20.92 18.77
N LYS A 228 14.61 -21.83 17.94
CA LYS A 228 16.06 -21.99 17.82
C LYS A 228 16.67 -20.73 17.17
N GLU A 229 17.90 -20.42 17.55
CA GLU A 229 18.63 -19.32 16.93
C GLU A 229 18.79 -19.51 15.42
N PRO A 230 18.82 -18.40 14.64
CA PRO A 230 19.11 -18.47 13.22
C PRO A 230 20.45 -19.15 12.97
N VAL A 231 20.57 -19.89 11.87
CA VAL A 231 21.81 -20.56 11.46
C VAL A 231 22.93 -19.53 11.32
N GLN A 232 24.15 -19.96 11.60
CA GLN A 232 25.34 -19.08 11.60
C GLN A 232 25.50 -18.32 10.27
N GLU A 233 25.19 -18.94 9.15
CA GLU A 233 25.22 -18.34 7.82
C GLU A 233 24.33 -17.08 7.70
N ILE A 234 23.10 -17.12 8.24
CA ILE A 234 22.20 -15.94 8.26
C ILE A 234 22.72 -14.86 9.18
N GLN A 235 23.36 -15.23 10.29
CA GLN A 235 23.96 -14.26 11.21
C GLN A 235 25.18 -13.56 10.58
N GLU A 236 25.98 -14.30 9.81
CA GLU A 236 27.12 -13.74 9.07
C GLU A 236 26.68 -12.81 7.94
N GLU A 237 25.61 -13.17 7.21
CA GLU A 237 24.98 -12.28 6.21
C GLU A 237 24.48 -10.98 6.84
N PHE A 238 23.83 -11.06 8.00
CA PHE A 238 23.37 -9.87 8.73
C PHE A 238 24.54 -8.93 9.11
N GLU A 239 25.64 -9.49 9.64
CA GLU A 239 26.82 -8.67 10.01
C GLU A 239 27.53 -8.10 8.77
N ARG A 240 27.57 -8.84 7.66
CA ARG A 240 28.11 -8.35 6.38
C ARG A 240 27.28 -7.18 5.84
N ALA A 241 25.96 -7.33 5.80
CA ALA A 241 25.06 -6.26 5.35
C ALA A 241 25.22 -5.00 6.19
N LYS A 242 25.41 -5.14 7.49
CA LYS A 242 25.65 -4.01 8.41
C LYS A 242 26.97 -3.28 8.14
N THR A 243 28.02 -4.03 7.78
CA THR A 243 29.34 -3.44 7.48
C THR A 243 29.43 -2.80 6.09
N GLU A 244 28.62 -3.24 5.13
CA GLU A 244 28.60 -2.68 3.78
C GLU A 244 27.76 -1.39 3.67
N VAL A 245 26.86 -1.15 4.62
CA VAL A 245 25.94 0.01 4.63
C VAL A 245 26.45 1.15 5.51
N LEU A 246 27.34 0.88 6.47
CA LEU A 246 28.01 1.87 7.32
C LEU A 246 29.36 2.25 6.74
#